data_33095c0b78e8a286522ae0a8d6336f1d
#
_entry.id   33095c0b78e8a286522ae0a8d6336f1d
#
_cell.length_a   1.000
_cell.length_b   1.000
_cell.length_c   1.000
_cell.angle_alpha   90.00
_cell.angle_beta   90.00
_cell.angle_gamma   90.00
#
_symmetry.space_group_name_H-M   'P 1'
#
loop_
_entity.id
_entity.type
_entity.pdbx_description
1 polymer ?
#
loop_
_entity_poly.entity_id
_entity_poly.type
_entity_poly.pdbx_seq_one_letter_code
_entity_poly.pdbx_strand_id
1 'polypeptide(L)'
;MSLRLYDTAARAVRDFTPLRAGQVSMYVCGLTVQGPPHIGHVRFALVFDVLRRWLAQTGHDVTYVRNVTDVDDKILAKAAAAGVPWWAWAYENERAATRAYDVLGTLPPTYEPRATGHVPEMVELIQRLIDGGHAYAVGGDVYFDVRSFPGYGELTGQKLADLQPAADTETDERKRDPRDFALWKSHKPGEPETAAWPTPWGRGRPGWHLECSAMAGKYLGSEFDVHGGGLDLRFPHHENERAQSQAAGDRFARYWMHNAWVTMGGEKMSKSLGNTALVDEVVPVSYTHLTLPTILRV
;
A
#
# COMPACT_ATOMS: atom_id res chain seq x y z
N MET A 1 30.21 -7.12 -6.27
CA MET A 1 29.11 -7.91 -6.90
C MET A 1 27.95 -6.96 -7.13
N SER A 2 27.34 -6.97 -8.34
CA SER A 2 26.12 -6.18 -8.58
C SER A 2 24.95 -6.85 -7.86
N LEU A 3 24.09 -6.04 -7.20
CA LEU A 3 22.84 -6.51 -6.63
C LEU A 3 21.90 -6.91 -7.77
N ARG A 4 21.24 -8.05 -7.63
CA ARG A 4 20.20 -8.51 -8.57
C ARG A 4 18.88 -8.68 -7.83
N LEU A 5 17.80 -8.14 -8.40
CA LEU A 5 16.46 -8.19 -7.82
C LEU A 5 15.50 -8.87 -8.79
N TYR A 6 14.59 -9.69 -8.27
CA TYR A 6 13.47 -10.15 -9.07
C TYR A 6 12.48 -9.00 -9.20
N ASP A 7 12.27 -8.55 -10.43
CA ASP A 7 11.35 -7.48 -10.77
C ASP A 7 10.04 -8.10 -11.31
N THR A 8 8.96 -7.84 -10.59
CA THR A 8 7.64 -8.39 -10.93
C THR A 8 7.13 -7.88 -12.28
N ALA A 9 7.42 -6.64 -12.64
CA ALA A 9 7.01 -6.08 -13.93
C ALA A 9 7.74 -6.76 -15.08
N ALA A 10 9.04 -6.99 -14.94
CA ALA A 10 9.85 -7.70 -15.93
C ALA A 10 9.71 -9.24 -15.85
N ARG A 11 9.17 -9.77 -14.75
CA ARG A 11 9.09 -11.22 -14.43
C ARG A 11 10.43 -11.92 -14.53
N ALA A 12 11.50 -11.22 -14.20
CA ALA A 12 12.86 -11.69 -14.30
C ALA A 12 13.75 -11.11 -13.20
N VAL A 13 14.84 -11.82 -12.93
CA VAL A 13 15.91 -11.29 -12.10
C VAL A 13 16.75 -10.32 -12.95
N ARG A 14 16.84 -9.07 -12.51
CA ARG A 14 17.55 -7.98 -13.20
C ARG A 14 18.68 -7.46 -12.33
N ASP A 15 19.73 -6.95 -12.98
CA ASP A 15 20.74 -6.16 -12.28
C ASP A 15 20.12 -4.86 -11.76
N PHE A 16 20.39 -4.54 -10.50
CA PHE A 16 19.89 -3.32 -9.88
C PHE A 16 20.82 -2.15 -10.20
N THR A 17 20.26 -1.13 -10.81
CA THR A 17 20.97 0.14 -11.08
C THR A 17 20.08 1.28 -10.60
N PRO A 18 20.49 2.05 -9.56
CA PRO A 18 19.68 3.15 -9.05
C PRO A 18 19.62 4.31 -10.07
N LEU A 19 18.58 5.13 -9.95
CA LEU A 19 18.40 6.37 -10.75
C LEU A 19 19.56 7.34 -10.55
N ARG A 20 20.04 7.42 -9.32
CA ARG A 20 21.17 8.28 -8.94
C ARG A 20 22.26 7.43 -8.30
N ALA A 21 23.46 7.53 -8.81
CA ALA A 21 24.58 6.77 -8.26
C ALA A 21 24.75 7.04 -6.74
N GLY A 22 24.80 5.96 -5.96
CA GLY A 22 24.93 6.02 -4.51
C GLY A 22 23.66 6.37 -3.74
N GLN A 23 22.52 6.64 -4.40
CA GLN A 23 21.23 6.92 -3.76
C GLN A 23 20.17 5.94 -4.23
N VAL A 24 19.33 5.48 -3.32
CA VAL A 24 18.18 4.61 -3.65
C VAL A 24 16.92 5.16 -3.03
N SER A 25 15.89 5.29 -3.84
CA SER A 25 14.54 5.70 -3.44
C SER A 25 13.61 4.50 -3.43
N MET A 26 12.97 4.25 -2.29
CA MET A 26 12.10 3.09 -2.10
C MET A 26 10.77 3.50 -1.47
N TYR A 27 9.66 3.14 -2.11
CA TYR A 27 8.30 3.25 -1.57
C TYR A 27 7.74 1.86 -1.30
N VAL A 28 7.19 1.64 -0.12
CA VAL A 28 6.55 0.37 0.24
C VAL A 28 5.15 0.66 0.78
N CYS A 29 4.14 0.04 0.18
CA CYS A 29 2.78 0.17 0.67
C CYS A 29 2.69 -0.40 2.09
N GLY A 30 2.31 0.47 3.02
CA GLY A 30 2.17 0.16 4.43
C GLY A 30 0.81 -0.47 4.76
N LEU A 31 0.46 -0.43 6.03
CA LEU A 31 -0.76 -1.06 6.50
C LEU A 31 -1.97 -0.13 6.43
N THR A 32 -3.12 -0.70 6.05
CA THR A 32 -4.42 -0.17 6.47
C THR A 32 -4.63 -0.55 7.94
N VAL A 33 -4.62 0.44 8.82
CA VAL A 33 -4.64 0.24 10.29
C VAL A 33 -6.05 -0.07 10.80
N GLN A 34 -6.65 -1.08 10.20
CA GLN A 34 -8.02 -1.53 10.47
C GLN A 34 -8.15 -2.53 11.64
N GLY A 35 -7.05 -2.96 12.23
CA GLY A 35 -7.02 -3.94 13.32
C GLY A 35 -5.60 -4.39 13.65
N PRO A 36 -5.40 -5.15 14.75
CA PRO A 36 -4.09 -5.56 15.21
C PRO A 36 -3.25 -6.24 14.12
N PRO A 37 -1.91 -6.03 14.10
CA PRO A 37 -1.04 -6.63 13.12
C PRO A 37 -0.85 -8.13 13.37
N HIS A 38 -0.82 -8.92 12.29
CA HIS A 38 -0.45 -10.32 12.30
C HIS A 38 0.92 -10.54 11.66
N ILE A 39 1.48 -11.75 11.80
CA ILE A 39 2.84 -12.06 11.32
C ILE A 39 3.06 -11.82 9.82
N GLY A 40 2.02 -11.89 9.00
CA GLY A 40 2.09 -11.52 7.58
C GLY A 40 2.43 -10.03 7.36
N HIS A 41 1.91 -9.16 8.22
CA HIS A 41 2.19 -7.72 8.18
C HIS A 41 3.64 -7.39 8.57
N VAL A 42 4.17 -8.07 9.57
CA VAL A 42 5.56 -7.82 9.99
C VAL A 42 6.57 -8.45 9.04
N ARG A 43 6.19 -9.56 8.38
CA ARG A 43 7.05 -10.20 7.38
C ARG A 43 7.39 -9.26 6.22
N PHE A 44 6.41 -8.54 5.67
CA PHE A 44 6.71 -7.61 4.57
C PHE A 44 7.67 -6.51 5.05
N ALA A 45 7.44 -5.96 6.25
CA ALA A 45 8.32 -4.94 6.80
C ALA A 45 9.75 -5.43 6.96
N LEU A 46 9.94 -6.67 7.45
CA LEU A 46 11.26 -7.30 7.57
C LEU A 46 11.95 -7.49 6.20
N VAL A 47 11.22 -7.91 5.17
CA VAL A 47 11.80 -8.12 3.83
C VAL A 47 12.39 -6.81 3.27
N PHE A 48 11.66 -5.71 3.38
CA PHE A 48 12.13 -4.42 2.90
C PHE A 48 13.15 -3.76 3.82
N ASP A 49 13.12 -4.04 5.13
CA ASP A 49 14.17 -3.62 6.06
C ASP A 49 15.50 -4.33 5.77
N VAL A 50 15.46 -5.62 5.48
CA VAL A 50 16.67 -6.37 5.05
C VAL A 50 17.24 -5.81 3.75
N LEU A 51 16.39 -5.51 2.76
CA LEU A 51 16.83 -4.88 1.52
C LEU A 51 17.46 -3.49 1.80
N ARG A 52 16.82 -2.65 2.60
CA ARG A 52 17.32 -1.34 3.00
C ARG A 52 18.70 -1.44 3.67
N ARG A 53 18.84 -2.36 4.64
CA ARG A 53 20.13 -2.58 5.34
C ARG A 53 21.21 -3.06 4.38
N TRP A 54 20.88 -3.96 3.46
CA TRP A 54 21.83 -4.43 2.45
C TRP A 54 22.29 -3.30 1.54
N LEU A 55 21.38 -2.49 1.05
CA LEU A 55 21.69 -1.33 0.22
C LEU A 55 22.60 -0.34 0.97
N ALA A 56 22.29 -0.02 2.22
CA ALA A 56 23.11 0.84 3.07
C ALA A 56 24.51 0.23 3.30
N GLN A 57 24.60 -1.07 3.58
CA GLN A 57 25.88 -1.79 3.77
C GLN A 57 26.72 -1.79 2.50
N THR A 58 26.11 -1.73 1.33
CA THR A 58 26.80 -1.66 0.04
C THR A 58 27.09 -0.22 -0.42
N GLY A 59 26.92 0.75 0.46
CA GLY A 59 27.33 2.16 0.24
C GLY A 59 26.28 3.06 -0.39
N HIS A 60 24.98 2.66 -0.35
CA HIS A 60 23.91 3.51 -0.84
C HIS A 60 23.24 4.29 0.31
N ASP A 61 22.92 5.56 0.04
CA ASP A 61 21.98 6.33 0.86
C ASP A 61 20.56 5.98 0.45
N VAL A 62 19.76 5.46 1.40
CA VAL A 62 18.44 4.93 1.11
C VAL A 62 17.36 5.82 1.70
N THR A 63 16.58 6.46 0.83
CA THR A 63 15.31 7.11 1.21
C THR A 63 14.19 6.08 1.14
N TYR A 64 13.74 5.64 2.31
CA TYR A 64 12.67 4.64 2.45
C TYR A 64 11.39 5.30 2.95
N VAL A 65 10.33 5.25 2.15
CA VAL A 65 8.98 5.73 2.49
C VAL A 65 8.05 4.55 2.65
N ARG A 66 7.31 4.51 3.75
CA ARG A 66 6.24 3.54 4.00
C ARG A 66 5.05 4.29 4.54
N ASN A 67 3.90 4.20 3.88
CA ASN A 67 2.71 4.92 4.33
C ASN A 67 1.93 4.20 5.42
N VAL A 68 1.01 4.94 6.03
CA VAL A 68 -0.06 4.44 6.87
C VAL A 68 -1.38 4.84 6.24
N THR A 69 -2.21 3.87 5.87
CA THR A 69 -3.60 4.11 5.48
C THR A 69 -4.45 4.18 6.74
N ASP A 70 -4.69 5.41 7.19
CA ASP A 70 -5.38 5.73 8.45
C ASP A 70 -6.84 6.13 8.24
N VAL A 71 -7.35 6.13 7.00
CA VAL A 71 -8.75 6.28 6.64
C VAL A 71 -9.13 5.27 5.56
N ASP A 72 -10.18 4.48 5.79
CA ASP A 72 -10.66 3.43 4.87
C ASP A 72 -12.03 2.95 5.31
N ASP A 73 -12.84 2.39 4.40
CA ASP A 73 -14.16 1.85 4.69
C ASP A 73 -14.16 0.83 5.83
N LYS A 74 -13.12 -0.03 5.87
CA LYS A 74 -12.97 -1.05 6.90
C LYS A 74 -12.63 -0.45 8.27
N ILE A 75 -11.89 0.67 8.29
CA ILE A 75 -11.62 1.41 9.53
C ILE A 75 -12.92 2.01 10.06
N LEU A 76 -13.68 2.69 9.20
CA LEU A 76 -14.97 3.29 9.58
C LEU A 76 -15.94 2.25 10.12
N ALA A 77 -16.12 1.14 9.41
CA ALA A 77 -17.02 0.06 9.83
C ALA A 77 -16.63 -0.57 11.17
N LYS A 78 -15.33 -0.83 11.39
CA LYS A 78 -14.84 -1.44 12.64
C LYS A 78 -14.89 -0.48 13.82
N ALA A 79 -14.58 0.78 13.62
CA ALA A 79 -14.70 1.82 14.63
C ALA A 79 -16.15 1.99 15.07
N ALA A 80 -17.09 2.04 14.11
CA ALA A 80 -18.52 2.09 14.38
C ALA A 80 -18.99 0.87 15.18
N ALA A 81 -18.58 -0.35 14.80
CA ALA A 81 -18.89 -1.57 15.52
C ALA A 81 -18.32 -1.61 16.94
N ALA A 82 -17.16 -0.96 17.16
CA ALA A 82 -16.53 -0.83 18.48
C ALA A 82 -17.07 0.35 19.30
N GLY A 83 -17.93 1.20 18.74
CA GLY A 83 -18.48 2.37 19.41
C GLY A 83 -17.43 3.47 19.71
N VAL A 84 -16.36 3.55 18.92
CA VAL A 84 -15.28 4.53 19.09
C VAL A 84 -15.13 5.41 17.84
N PRO A 85 -14.55 6.62 17.96
CA PRO A 85 -14.22 7.43 16.80
C PRO A 85 -13.25 6.70 15.85
N TRP A 86 -13.46 6.84 14.53
CA TRP A 86 -12.64 6.15 13.52
C TRP A 86 -11.14 6.51 13.62
N TRP A 87 -10.82 7.75 13.90
CA TRP A 87 -9.44 8.19 14.08
C TRP A 87 -8.78 7.61 15.32
N ALA A 88 -9.54 7.36 16.39
CA ALA A 88 -9.04 6.69 17.60
C ALA A 88 -8.75 5.22 17.33
N TRP A 89 -9.66 4.53 16.59
CA TRP A 89 -9.44 3.16 16.14
C TRP A 89 -8.19 3.04 15.27
N ALA A 90 -8.04 3.94 14.28
CA ALA A 90 -6.87 3.98 13.40
C ALA A 90 -5.58 4.19 14.20
N TYR A 91 -5.57 5.17 15.09
CA TYR A 91 -4.40 5.51 15.92
C TYR A 91 -3.94 4.35 16.81
N GLU A 92 -4.86 3.68 17.50
CA GLU A 92 -4.52 2.52 18.34
C GLU A 92 -3.91 1.37 17.54
N ASN A 93 -4.45 1.09 16.36
CA ASN A 93 -3.94 0.03 15.49
C ASN A 93 -2.61 0.42 14.82
N GLU A 94 -2.39 1.69 14.49
CA GLU A 94 -1.10 2.21 14.04
C GLU A 94 -0.03 2.01 15.12
N ARG A 95 -0.33 2.37 16.37
CA ARG A 95 0.59 2.15 17.48
C ARG A 95 0.89 0.66 17.72
N ALA A 96 -0.11 -0.20 17.57
CA ALA A 96 0.10 -1.65 17.65
C ALA A 96 1.03 -2.15 16.55
N ALA A 97 0.88 -1.63 15.31
CA ALA A 97 1.78 -1.96 14.22
C ALA A 97 3.21 -1.46 14.48
N THR A 98 3.38 -0.23 14.97
CA THR A 98 4.70 0.31 15.33
C THR A 98 5.38 -0.56 16.39
N ARG A 99 4.68 -0.92 17.47
CA ARG A 99 5.23 -1.83 18.50
C ARG A 99 5.64 -3.18 17.91
N ALA A 100 4.87 -3.72 16.98
CA ALA A 100 5.20 -4.98 16.32
C ALA A 100 6.48 -4.88 15.48
N TYR A 101 6.72 -3.76 14.81
CA TYR A 101 7.96 -3.49 14.08
C TYR A 101 9.14 -3.32 15.03
N ASP A 102 8.97 -2.58 16.12
CA ASP A 102 10.02 -2.33 17.13
C ASP A 102 10.49 -3.64 17.77
N VAL A 103 9.56 -4.52 18.16
CA VAL A 103 9.88 -5.83 18.75
C VAL A 103 10.73 -6.69 17.82
N LEU A 104 10.54 -6.57 16.51
CA LEU A 104 11.33 -7.28 15.50
C LEU A 104 12.61 -6.56 15.11
N GLY A 105 12.89 -5.39 15.68
CA GLY A 105 14.07 -4.59 15.40
C GLY A 105 14.13 -4.06 13.97
N THR A 106 12.99 -3.87 13.32
CA THR A 106 12.95 -3.19 12.02
C THR A 106 13.25 -1.70 12.21
N LEU A 107 14.05 -1.13 11.32
CA LEU A 107 14.34 0.29 11.36
C LEU A 107 13.09 1.10 10.94
N PRO A 108 12.82 2.23 11.59
CA PRO A 108 11.75 3.12 11.14
C PRO A 108 12.06 3.61 9.70
N PRO A 109 11.04 3.82 8.86
CA PRO A 109 11.25 4.40 7.53
C PRO A 109 11.81 5.82 7.63
N THR A 110 12.36 6.35 6.53
CA THR A 110 12.81 7.75 6.45
C THR A 110 11.61 8.69 6.63
N TYR A 111 10.48 8.34 5.99
CA TYR A 111 9.20 9.01 6.15
C TYR A 111 8.08 7.99 6.27
N GLU A 112 7.14 8.23 7.18
CA GLU A 112 5.95 7.40 7.36
C GLU A 112 4.68 8.26 7.26
N PRO A 113 4.30 8.67 6.01
CA PRO A 113 3.16 9.56 5.79
C PRO A 113 1.84 8.84 6.03
N ARG A 114 0.87 9.57 6.60
CA ARG A 114 -0.52 9.13 6.74
C ARG A 114 -1.36 9.64 5.58
N ALA A 115 -2.33 8.84 5.13
CA ALA A 115 -3.24 9.20 4.06
C ALA A 115 -4.02 10.48 4.37
N THR A 116 -4.53 10.62 5.60
CA THR A 116 -5.29 11.82 6.02
C THR A 116 -4.50 13.13 5.94
N GLY A 117 -3.19 13.08 6.03
CA GLY A 117 -2.30 14.24 5.90
C GLY A 117 -1.96 14.63 4.45
N HIS A 118 -2.47 13.88 3.45
CA HIS A 118 -2.07 14.02 2.04
C HIS A 118 -3.25 14.18 1.08
N VAL A 119 -4.42 14.53 1.59
CA VAL A 119 -5.62 14.77 0.78
C VAL A 119 -5.41 15.84 -0.31
N PRO A 120 -4.70 16.97 -0.06
CA PRO A 120 -4.41 17.94 -1.12
C PRO A 120 -3.69 17.34 -2.32
N GLU A 121 -2.65 16.55 -2.10
CA GLU A 121 -1.87 15.90 -3.16
C GLU A 121 -2.71 14.86 -3.93
N MET A 122 -3.64 14.20 -3.25
CA MET A 122 -4.59 13.28 -3.88
C MET A 122 -5.57 14.03 -4.79
N VAL A 123 -6.08 15.18 -4.34
CA VAL A 123 -6.96 16.04 -5.15
C VAL A 123 -6.24 16.56 -6.39
N GLU A 124 -4.99 16.99 -6.25
CA GLU A 124 -4.15 17.41 -7.38
C GLU A 124 -3.93 16.27 -8.39
N LEU A 125 -3.66 15.06 -7.92
CA LEU A 125 -3.49 13.90 -8.79
C LEU A 125 -4.79 13.55 -9.53
N ILE A 126 -5.92 13.56 -8.85
CA ILE A 126 -7.24 13.37 -9.48
C ILE A 126 -7.47 14.41 -10.57
N GLN A 127 -7.18 15.68 -10.30
CA GLN A 127 -7.39 16.75 -11.28
C GLN A 127 -6.51 16.52 -12.52
N ARG A 128 -5.24 16.15 -12.35
CA ARG A 128 -4.36 15.79 -13.48
C ARG A 128 -4.93 14.64 -14.30
N LEU A 129 -5.52 13.62 -13.66
CA LEU A 129 -6.15 12.50 -14.33
C LEU A 129 -7.42 12.88 -15.09
N ILE A 130 -8.24 13.78 -14.53
CA ILE A 130 -9.44 14.30 -15.20
C ILE A 130 -9.04 15.14 -16.42
N ASP A 131 -8.09 16.05 -16.26
CA ASP A 131 -7.59 16.92 -17.32
C ASP A 131 -6.95 16.12 -18.46
N GLY A 132 -6.28 14.99 -18.12
CA GLY A 132 -5.72 14.04 -19.07
C GLY A 132 -6.76 13.12 -19.73
N GLY A 133 -8.03 13.15 -19.32
CA GLY A 133 -9.08 12.28 -19.85
C GLY A 133 -9.03 10.84 -19.31
N HIS A 134 -8.32 10.60 -18.21
CA HIS A 134 -8.17 9.28 -17.59
C HIS A 134 -9.09 9.04 -16.38
N ALA A 135 -9.78 10.08 -15.94
CA ALA A 135 -10.75 9.99 -14.86
C ALA A 135 -12.01 10.82 -15.17
N TYR A 136 -13.09 10.50 -14.48
CA TYR A 136 -14.36 11.21 -14.62
C TYR A 136 -15.11 11.29 -13.29
N ALA A 137 -15.75 12.43 -13.06
CA ALA A 137 -16.60 12.67 -11.91
C ALA A 137 -18.06 12.34 -12.22
N VAL A 138 -18.74 11.66 -11.31
CA VAL A 138 -20.16 11.35 -11.42
C VAL A 138 -20.81 11.21 -10.05
N GLY A 139 -21.85 12.00 -9.77
CA GLY A 139 -22.61 11.91 -8.51
C GLY A 139 -21.81 12.13 -7.24
N GLY A 140 -20.71 12.91 -7.30
CA GLY A 140 -19.82 13.17 -6.18
C GLY A 140 -18.67 12.16 -6.03
N ASP A 141 -18.70 11.03 -6.76
CA ASP A 141 -17.60 10.11 -6.88
C ASP A 141 -16.69 10.48 -8.05
N VAL A 142 -15.43 10.05 -8.01
CA VAL A 142 -14.52 10.11 -9.16
C VAL A 142 -13.95 8.74 -9.43
N TYR A 143 -14.04 8.29 -10.66
CA TYR A 143 -13.51 6.98 -11.10
C TYR A 143 -12.38 7.15 -12.10
N PHE A 144 -11.39 6.25 -12.01
CA PHE A 144 -10.40 6.05 -13.06
C PHE A 144 -11.04 5.23 -14.19
N ASP A 145 -10.92 5.71 -15.43
CA ASP A 145 -11.37 5.02 -16.63
C ASP A 145 -10.27 4.05 -17.10
N VAL A 146 -10.42 2.77 -16.77
CA VAL A 146 -9.39 1.75 -17.09
C VAL A 146 -9.16 1.57 -18.59
N ARG A 147 -10.17 1.89 -19.43
CA ARG A 147 -10.04 1.81 -20.88
C ARG A 147 -9.23 2.96 -21.49
N SER A 148 -9.11 4.06 -20.75
CA SER A 148 -8.32 5.20 -21.19
C SER A 148 -6.80 4.98 -21.10
N PHE A 149 -6.36 3.94 -20.36
CA PHE A 149 -4.95 3.63 -20.16
C PHE A 149 -4.58 2.26 -20.79
N PRO A 150 -4.01 2.24 -22.01
CA PRO A 150 -3.70 1.00 -22.72
C PRO A 150 -2.75 0.04 -21.97
N GLY A 151 -1.91 0.57 -21.08
CA GLY A 151 -0.98 -0.20 -20.26
C GLY A 151 -1.60 -0.88 -19.03
N TYR A 152 -2.93 -0.80 -18.83
CA TYR A 152 -3.58 -1.43 -17.69
C TYR A 152 -3.49 -2.96 -17.76
N GLY A 153 -3.00 -3.59 -16.68
CA GLY A 153 -2.77 -5.03 -16.60
C GLY A 153 -1.33 -5.48 -16.92
N GLU A 154 -0.44 -4.57 -17.36
CA GLU A 154 0.94 -4.94 -17.70
C GLU A 154 1.77 -5.41 -16.52
N LEU A 155 1.61 -4.82 -15.32
CA LEU A 155 2.30 -5.25 -14.11
C LEU A 155 1.94 -6.69 -13.75
N THR A 156 0.67 -7.04 -13.89
CA THR A 156 0.17 -8.40 -13.63
C THR A 156 0.35 -9.34 -14.82
N GLY A 157 0.60 -8.80 -16.00
CA GLY A 157 0.70 -9.54 -17.26
C GLY A 157 -0.63 -10.05 -17.77
N GLN A 158 -1.70 -9.36 -17.44
CA GLN A 158 -3.06 -9.68 -17.86
C GLN A 158 -3.54 -8.67 -18.89
N LYS A 159 -4.33 -9.12 -19.84
CA LYS A 159 -5.00 -8.20 -20.77
C LYS A 159 -6.27 -7.66 -20.11
N LEU A 160 -6.56 -6.38 -20.34
CA LEU A 160 -7.77 -5.77 -19.79
C LEU A 160 -9.03 -6.57 -20.11
N ALA A 161 -9.14 -7.14 -21.33
CA ALA A 161 -10.29 -7.94 -21.73
C ALA A 161 -10.52 -9.20 -20.86
N ASP A 162 -9.47 -9.76 -20.30
CA ASP A 162 -9.51 -10.97 -19.48
C ASP A 162 -9.67 -10.67 -17.98
N LEU A 163 -9.51 -9.40 -17.59
CA LEU A 163 -9.62 -8.98 -16.19
C LEU A 163 -11.08 -8.92 -15.75
N GLN A 164 -11.36 -9.56 -14.62
CA GLN A 164 -12.61 -9.35 -13.89
C GLN A 164 -12.50 -8.11 -13.00
N PRO A 165 -13.63 -7.45 -12.65
CA PRO A 165 -13.63 -6.44 -11.61
C PRO A 165 -12.97 -7.00 -10.35
N ALA A 166 -12.13 -6.19 -9.70
CA ALA A 166 -11.50 -6.61 -8.45
C ALA A 166 -12.55 -6.86 -7.36
N ALA A 167 -12.28 -7.82 -6.47
CA ALA A 167 -13.25 -8.25 -5.45
C ALA A 167 -13.65 -7.13 -4.46
N ASP A 168 -12.80 -6.10 -4.34
CA ASP A 168 -13.06 -4.90 -3.53
C ASP A 168 -13.69 -3.75 -4.34
N THR A 169 -13.99 -3.99 -5.62
CA THR A 169 -14.61 -3.00 -6.50
C THR A 169 -16.13 -3.01 -6.29
N GLU A 170 -16.67 -1.91 -5.76
CA GLU A 170 -18.11 -1.74 -5.60
C GLU A 170 -18.81 -1.76 -6.97
N THR A 171 -19.92 -2.51 -7.05
CA THR A 171 -20.80 -2.46 -8.23
C THR A 171 -21.52 -1.13 -8.24
N ASP A 172 -21.38 -0.36 -9.32
CA ASP A 172 -22.02 0.93 -9.50
C ASP A 172 -22.39 1.11 -10.97
N GLU A 173 -23.66 1.29 -11.25
CA GLU A 173 -24.19 1.48 -12.60
C GLU A 173 -23.71 2.79 -13.26
N ARG A 174 -23.20 3.73 -12.48
CA ARG A 174 -22.62 4.99 -12.97
C ARG A 174 -21.23 4.83 -13.59
N LYS A 175 -20.57 3.68 -13.38
CA LYS A 175 -19.27 3.39 -13.98
C LYS A 175 -19.40 3.15 -15.48
N ARG A 176 -18.44 3.68 -16.25
CA ARG A 176 -18.35 3.45 -17.70
C ARG A 176 -17.91 2.01 -18.03
N ASP A 177 -17.09 1.42 -17.16
CA ASP A 177 -16.65 0.03 -17.20
C ASP A 177 -16.74 -0.56 -15.80
N PRO A 178 -17.23 -1.80 -15.60
CA PRO A 178 -17.30 -2.43 -14.28
C PRO A 178 -15.95 -2.52 -13.56
N ARG A 179 -14.83 -2.43 -14.28
CA ARG A 179 -13.46 -2.48 -13.75
C ARG A 179 -12.93 -1.11 -13.33
N ASP A 180 -13.63 -0.02 -13.66
CA ASP A 180 -13.27 1.32 -13.18
C ASP A 180 -13.23 1.33 -11.67
N PHE A 181 -12.23 1.98 -11.10
CA PHE A 181 -12.02 1.99 -9.66
C PHE A 181 -12.09 3.42 -9.10
N ALA A 182 -12.55 3.54 -7.86
CA ALA A 182 -12.75 4.82 -7.24
C ALA A 182 -11.42 5.51 -6.90
N LEU A 183 -11.28 6.75 -7.35
CA LEU A 183 -10.26 7.71 -6.94
C LEU A 183 -10.75 8.56 -5.76
N TRP A 184 -12.04 8.90 -5.78
CA TRP A 184 -12.72 9.64 -4.73
C TRP A 184 -14.09 9.04 -4.47
N LYS A 185 -14.43 8.82 -3.21
CA LYS A 185 -15.72 8.29 -2.77
C LYS A 185 -16.50 9.38 -2.08
N SER A 186 -17.68 9.71 -2.59
CA SER A 186 -18.59 10.68 -1.96
C SER A 186 -19.01 10.25 -0.57
N HIS A 187 -19.21 11.21 0.32
CA HIS A 187 -19.69 10.98 1.68
C HIS A 187 -21.11 10.39 1.64
N LYS A 188 -21.30 9.27 2.35
CA LYS A 188 -22.57 8.54 2.41
C LYS A 188 -23.33 8.88 3.70
N PRO A 189 -24.69 8.87 3.68
CA PRO A 189 -25.48 9.02 4.90
C PRO A 189 -25.08 8.01 5.97
N GLY A 190 -24.90 8.49 7.20
CA GLY A 190 -24.49 7.65 8.33
C GLY A 190 -22.99 7.50 8.52
N GLU A 191 -22.17 7.94 7.59
CA GLU A 191 -20.73 8.01 7.78
C GLU A 191 -20.34 9.24 8.64
N PRO A 192 -19.23 9.18 9.41
CA PRO A 192 -18.77 10.33 10.18
C PRO A 192 -18.39 11.52 9.29
N GLU A 193 -18.92 12.70 9.53
CA GLU A 193 -18.58 13.94 8.84
C GLU A 193 -17.08 14.27 8.89
N THR A 194 -16.42 13.82 9.96
CA THR A 194 -14.97 14.00 10.16
C THR A 194 -14.12 13.11 9.25
N ALA A 195 -14.71 12.12 8.57
CA ALA A 195 -14.05 11.26 7.59
C ALA A 195 -14.31 11.71 6.15
N ALA A 196 -14.73 12.96 5.95
CA ALA A 196 -15.02 13.52 4.65
C ALA A 196 -14.36 14.90 4.46
N TRP A 197 -13.60 15.05 3.39
CA TRP A 197 -12.91 16.28 3.00
C TRP A 197 -13.62 16.97 1.85
N PRO A 198 -13.61 18.32 1.80
CA PRO A 198 -14.17 19.06 0.68
C PRO A 198 -13.27 18.94 -0.55
N THR A 199 -13.88 18.73 -1.71
CA THR A 199 -13.21 18.74 -3.02
C THR A 199 -14.07 19.44 -4.06
N PRO A 200 -13.55 19.74 -5.28
CA PRO A 200 -14.36 20.28 -6.36
C PRO A 200 -15.54 19.39 -6.78
N TRP A 201 -15.47 18.09 -6.52
CA TRP A 201 -16.51 17.12 -6.90
C TRP A 201 -17.53 16.85 -5.79
N GLY A 202 -17.27 17.33 -4.59
CA GLY A 202 -18.10 17.15 -3.41
C GLY A 202 -17.30 16.70 -2.19
N ARG A 203 -18.00 16.55 -1.06
CA ARG A 203 -17.38 16.01 0.16
C ARG A 203 -17.25 14.49 0.05
N GLY A 204 -16.13 13.96 0.53
CA GLY A 204 -15.88 12.53 0.49
C GLY A 204 -14.49 12.17 1.03
N ARG A 205 -14.00 11.01 0.67
CA ARG A 205 -12.69 10.49 1.05
C ARG A 205 -11.97 9.87 -0.14
N PRO A 206 -10.63 9.73 -0.08
CA PRO A 206 -9.86 9.12 -1.15
C PRO A 206 -10.22 7.63 -1.35
N GLY A 207 -10.08 7.18 -2.60
CA GLY A 207 -9.99 5.75 -2.91
C GLY A 207 -8.63 5.19 -2.47
N TRP A 208 -8.62 3.96 -2.01
CA TRP A 208 -7.46 3.32 -1.41
C TRP A 208 -6.19 3.33 -2.29
N HIS A 209 -6.33 3.20 -3.60
CA HIS A 209 -5.18 3.12 -4.52
C HIS A 209 -4.52 4.49 -4.78
N LEU A 210 -5.28 5.56 -4.64
CA LEU A 210 -4.83 6.92 -4.89
C LEU A 210 -3.82 7.40 -3.86
N GLU A 211 -3.97 6.95 -2.62
CA GLU A 211 -3.16 7.38 -1.48
C GLU A 211 -1.67 7.16 -1.72
N CYS A 212 -1.31 5.93 -2.10
CA CYS A 212 0.09 5.56 -2.32
C CYS A 212 0.68 6.26 -3.55
N SER A 213 -0.09 6.42 -4.63
CA SER A 213 0.37 7.17 -5.82
C SER A 213 0.71 8.62 -5.47
N ALA A 214 -0.18 9.29 -4.74
CA ALA A 214 0.03 10.68 -4.35
C ALA A 214 1.20 10.84 -3.37
N MET A 215 1.27 9.99 -2.34
CA MET A 215 2.34 10.04 -1.36
C MET A 215 3.71 9.65 -1.95
N ALA A 216 3.76 8.65 -2.84
CA ALA A 216 5.00 8.29 -3.55
C ALA A 216 5.50 9.47 -4.39
N GLY A 217 4.62 10.09 -5.17
CA GLY A 217 4.95 11.28 -5.98
C GLY A 217 5.47 12.44 -5.13
N LYS A 218 4.84 12.72 -3.98
CA LYS A 218 5.26 13.81 -3.08
C LYS A 218 6.65 13.59 -2.51
N TYR A 219 6.97 12.39 -2.03
CA TYR A 219 8.23 12.14 -1.30
C TYR A 219 9.38 11.70 -2.18
N LEU A 220 9.10 11.03 -3.30
CA LEU A 220 10.13 10.46 -4.17
C LEU A 220 10.16 11.05 -5.58
N GLY A 221 9.15 11.86 -5.94
CA GLY A 221 9.06 12.48 -7.25
C GLY A 221 8.37 11.59 -8.30
N SER A 222 8.44 12.03 -9.56
CA SER A 222 7.75 11.38 -10.68
C SER A 222 8.36 10.04 -11.10
N GLU A 223 9.58 9.73 -10.66
CA GLU A 223 10.28 8.46 -10.92
C GLU A 223 11.14 8.10 -9.71
N PHE A 224 11.07 6.84 -9.27
CA PHE A 224 11.84 6.32 -8.14
C PHE A 224 12.27 4.87 -8.39
N ASP A 225 13.22 4.36 -7.57
CA ASP A 225 13.87 3.10 -7.85
C ASP A 225 12.97 1.89 -7.59
N VAL A 226 12.49 1.71 -6.37
CA VAL A 226 11.83 0.47 -5.93
C VAL A 226 10.46 0.74 -5.36
N HIS A 227 9.44 0.05 -5.90
CA HIS A 227 8.11 -0.05 -5.29
C HIS A 227 7.90 -1.45 -4.74
N GLY A 228 7.45 -1.54 -3.49
CA GLY A 228 7.32 -2.81 -2.79
C GLY A 228 6.04 -3.01 -2.00
N GLY A 229 5.72 -4.28 -1.73
CA GLY A 229 4.59 -4.67 -0.91
C GLY A 229 4.36 -6.18 -0.89
N GLY A 230 3.25 -6.62 -0.30
CA GLY A 230 2.82 -8.02 -0.36
C GLY A 230 2.36 -8.42 -1.76
N LEU A 231 2.47 -9.71 -2.09
CA LEU A 231 2.03 -10.24 -3.38
C LEU A 231 0.52 -10.02 -3.63
N ASP A 232 -0.28 -9.89 -2.59
CA ASP A 232 -1.70 -9.56 -2.64
C ASP A 232 -1.98 -8.11 -3.08
N LEU A 233 -1.00 -7.22 -2.93
CA LEU A 233 -1.10 -5.85 -3.44
C LEU A 233 -0.82 -5.75 -4.94
N ARG A 234 -0.17 -6.75 -5.56
CA ARG A 234 0.17 -6.71 -6.99
C ARG A 234 -1.05 -6.39 -7.86
N PHE A 235 -2.20 -6.98 -7.52
CA PHE A 235 -3.50 -6.67 -8.11
C PHE A 235 -4.57 -6.68 -7.02
N PRO A 236 -5.47 -5.68 -6.97
CA PRO A 236 -5.54 -4.54 -7.90
C PRO A 236 -4.63 -3.35 -7.53
N HIS A 237 -4.11 -3.26 -6.29
CA HIS A 237 -3.57 -2.06 -5.69
C HIS A 237 -2.39 -1.46 -6.48
N HIS A 238 -1.30 -2.22 -6.67
CA HIS A 238 -0.11 -1.72 -7.38
C HIS A 238 -0.34 -1.52 -8.89
N GLU A 239 -1.18 -2.36 -9.52
CA GLU A 239 -1.59 -2.11 -10.90
C GLU A 239 -2.32 -0.79 -11.04
N ASN A 240 -3.24 -0.48 -10.10
CA ASN A 240 -3.99 0.76 -10.08
C ASN A 240 -3.09 1.97 -9.77
N GLU A 241 -2.14 1.85 -8.84
CA GLU A 241 -1.16 2.91 -8.59
C GLU A 241 -0.30 3.22 -9.81
N ARG A 242 0.18 2.17 -10.50
CA ARG A 242 0.93 2.31 -11.75
C ARG A 242 0.09 3.03 -12.82
N ALA A 243 -1.15 2.61 -13.00
CA ALA A 243 -2.05 3.21 -13.96
C ALA A 243 -2.31 4.69 -13.65
N GLN A 244 -2.61 5.04 -12.40
CA GLN A 244 -2.83 6.41 -11.96
C GLN A 244 -1.62 7.30 -12.23
N SER A 245 -0.44 6.86 -11.79
CA SER A 245 0.77 7.66 -11.89
C SER A 245 1.21 7.82 -13.35
N GLN A 246 1.20 6.75 -14.15
CA GLN A 246 1.62 6.82 -15.55
C GLN A 246 0.61 7.56 -16.43
N ALA A 247 -0.70 7.41 -16.19
CA ALA A 247 -1.73 8.19 -16.88
C ALA A 247 -1.63 9.70 -16.54
N ALA A 248 -1.17 10.04 -15.34
CA ALA A 248 -0.89 11.42 -14.95
C ALA A 248 0.46 11.96 -15.50
N GLY A 249 1.22 11.17 -16.29
CA GLY A 249 2.48 11.55 -16.92
C GLY A 249 3.74 11.24 -16.12
N ASP A 250 3.64 10.55 -14.98
CA ASP A 250 4.79 10.15 -14.18
C ASP A 250 5.35 8.79 -14.67
N ARG A 251 6.66 8.58 -14.58
CA ARG A 251 7.25 7.27 -14.90
C ARG A 251 7.02 6.23 -13.82
N PHE A 252 6.90 6.69 -12.57
CA PHE A 252 6.69 5.93 -11.36
C PHE A 252 7.85 4.99 -11.03
N ALA A 253 7.59 3.73 -10.57
CA ALA A 253 8.64 2.83 -10.10
C ALA A 253 9.39 2.10 -11.23
N ARG A 254 10.71 1.96 -11.08
CA ARG A 254 11.59 1.21 -12.01
C ARG A 254 11.64 -0.28 -11.73
N TYR A 255 11.55 -0.67 -10.44
CA TYR A 255 11.57 -2.06 -9.99
C TYR A 255 10.37 -2.31 -9.08
N TRP A 256 9.67 -3.40 -9.32
CA TRP A 256 8.51 -3.83 -8.54
C TRP A 256 8.84 -5.09 -7.76
N MET A 257 8.82 -5.00 -6.43
CA MET A 257 9.15 -6.12 -5.57
C MET A 257 7.96 -6.55 -4.72
N HIS A 258 7.64 -7.85 -4.77
CA HIS A 258 6.55 -8.41 -3.99
C HIS A 258 7.03 -9.57 -3.14
N ASN A 259 6.81 -9.51 -1.83
CA ASN A 259 7.05 -10.64 -0.95
C ASN A 259 5.86 -11.62 -0.96
N ALA A 260 6.17 -12.91 -0.94
CA ALA A 260 5.17 -13.95 -0.87
C ALA A 260 4.42 -13.94 0.47
N TRP A 261 3.27 -14.61 0.52
CA TRP A 261 2.43 -14.72 1.71
C TRP A 261 3.08 -15.58 2.80
N VAL A 262 2.64 -15.39 4.05
CA VAL A 262 2.81 -16.38 5.10
C VAL A 262 1.65 -17.37 4.99
N THR A 263 1.97 -18.66 5.00
CA THR A 263 0.99 -19.74 4.97
C THR A 263 0.94 -20.46 6.31
N MET A 264 -0.24 -20.89 6.71
CA MET A 264 -0.45 -21.79 7.85
C MET A 264 -1.23 -23.00 7.38
N GLY A 265 -0.68 -24.21 7.63
CA GLY A 265 -1.29 -25.45 7.15
C GLY A 265 -1.39 -25.57 5.61
N GLY A 266 -0.52 -24.86 4.86
CA GLY A 266 -0.54 -24.83 3.40
C GLY A 266 -1.48 -23.78 2.78
N GLU A 267 -2.31 -23.09 3.58
CA GLU A 267 -3.23 -22.06 3.14
C GLU A 267 -2.71 -20.64 3.47
N LYS A 268 -3.08 -19.66 2.66
CA LYS A 268 -2.79 -18.25 2.93
C LYS A 268 -3.40 -17.87 4.28
N MET A 269 -2.58 -17.23 5.14
CA MET A 269 -3.09 -16.64 6.37
C MET A 269 -4.08 -15.52 6.08
N SER A 270 -5.28 -15.61 6.63
CA SER A 270 -6.34 -14.60 6.44
C SER A 270 -7.25 -14.52 7.66
N LYS A 271 -7.67 -13.30 7.99
CA LYS A 271 -8.62 -13.07 9.11
C LYS A 271 -9.97 -13.76 8.89
N SER A 272 -10.41 -13.89 7.64
CA SER A 272 -11.67 -14.55 7.28
C SER A 272 -11.64 -16.06 7.50
N LEU A 273 -10.46 -16.69 7.44
CA LEU A 273 -10.26 -18.12 7.70
C LEU A 273 -9.97 -18.42 9.18
N GLY A 274 -9.82 -17.38 10.03
CA GLY A 274 -9.49 -17.57 11.44
C GLY A 274 -8.12 -18.18 11.71
N ASN A 275 -7.24 -18.27 10.70
CA ASN A 275 -5.91 -18.86 10.77
C ASN A 275 -4.80 -17.81 10.90
N THR A 276 -5.10 -16.64 11.49
CA THR A 276 -4.13 -15.57 11.71
C THR A 276 -3.40 -15.75 13.04
N ALA A 277 -2.07 -15.57 13.02
CA ALA A 277 -1.27 -15.45 14.23
C ALA A 277 -0.97 -13.97 14.47
N LEU A 278 -1.43 -13.43 15.59
CA LEU A 278 -1.13 -12.05 15.98
C LEU A 278 0.31 -11.94 16.49
N VAL A 279 0.92 -10.79 16.28
CA VAL A 279 2.31 -10.58 16.69
C VAL A 279 2.46 -10.68 18.20
N ASP A 280 1.53 -10.12 18.96
CA ASP A 280 1.52 -10.15 20.43
C ASP A 280 1.36 -11.58 21.00
N GLU A 281 0.83 -12.52 20.23
CA GLU A 281 0.70 -13.94 20.61
C GLU A 281 1.98 -14.74 20.30
N VAL A 282 2.63 -14.42 19.17
CA VAL A 282 3.79 -15.18 18.66
C VAL A 282 5.10 -14.73 19.30
N VAL A 283 5.29 -13.45 19.50
CA VAL A 283 6.55 -12.87 19.98
C VAL A 283 6.96 -13.42 21.36
N PRO A 284 6.10 -13.51 22.38
CA PRO A 284 6.49 -14.06 23.69
C PRO A 284 6.99 -15.51 23.59
N VAL A 285 6.36 -16.34 22.75
CA VAL A 285 6.73 -17.75 22.56
C VAL A 285 8.07 -17.87 21.83
N SER A 286 8.24 -17.12 20.74
CA SER A 286 9.48 -17.11 19.95
C SER A 286 10.68 -16.62 20.76
N TYR A 287 10.49 -15.57 21.55
CA TYR A 287 11.54 -15.04 22.42
C TYR A 287 11.99 -16.06 23.46
N THR A 288 11.07 -16.76 24.08
CA THR A 288 11.37 -17.80 25.08
C THR A 288 12.18 -18.95 24.44
N HIS A 289 11.83 -19.40 23.25
CA HIS A 289 12.53 -20.48 22.57
C HIS A 289 13.89 -20.08 21.99
N LEU A 290 14.08 -18.83 21.59
CA LEU A 290 15.34 -18.35 21.02
C LEU A 290 16.35 -17.91 22.09
N THR A 291 15.92 -17.41 23.24
CA THR A 291 16.81 -16.86 24.26
C THR A 291 17.26 -17.89 25.30
N LEU A 292 16.42 -18.84 25.68
CA LEU A 292 16.79 -19.89 26.66
C LEU A 292 18.01 -20.70 26.24
N PRO A 293 18.14 -21.21 25.01
CA PRO A 293 19.35 -21.94 24.58
C PRO A 293 20.60 -21.07 24.54
N THR A 294 20.46 -19.76 24.33
CA THR A 294 21.59 -18.82 24.28
C THR A 294 22.13 -18.52 25.68
N ILE A 295 21.27 -18.40 26.66
CA ILE A 295 21.63 -18.16 28.07
C ILE A 295 22.32 -19.38 28.67
N LEU A 296 21.99 -20.59 28.23
CA LEU A 296 22.60 -21.83 28.74
C LEU A 296 23.97 -22.16 28.10
N ARG A 297 24.45 -21.33 27.16
CA ARG A 297 25.77 -21.49 26.51
C ARG A 297 26.84 -20.48 26.98
N VAL A 298 26.57 -19.73 28.02
CA VAL A 298 27.56 -18.86 28.70
C VAL A 298 28.08 -19.55 29.99
#